data_8d9d59e57b7a65d8649cae5c037a1e21
#
_entry.id   8d9d59e57b7a65d8649cae5c037a1e21
#
_cell.length_a   1.000
_cell.length_b   1.000
_cell.length_c   1.000
_cell.angle_alpha   90.00
_cell.angle_beta   90.00
_cell.angle_gamma   90.00
#
_symmetry.space_group_name_H-M   'P 1'
#
loop_
_entity.id
_entity.type
_entity.pdbx_description
1 polymer ?
#
loop_
_entity_poly.entity_id
_entity_poly.type
_entity_poly.pdbx_seq_one_letter_code
_entity_poly.pdbx_strand_id
1 'polypeptide(L)'
;MSQPLDLVQLAQQIKQWGTELGFQQVGIADTDLSASEPKLQAWLDKQYHGEMEWMARHGMMRARPHELLPGTLRVISVRMNYLPANAAFARTLKDPALGYVSRYALGRDYHKLLRNRLKKLGEKIQEQCASLNFRPFVDSAPILERPIAEKAGLGWTGKHSLILSRDAGSFFFLGELLIDLPLPVDSPVAEECGRCVACMTICPTGAIVEPYTVDARRCISYLTIELEGAIPEEFRPLIGNRIYGCDDCQLICPWNRFSQLTDEEDFSPRKALHAPPLVELFAWSEACFLKVTEGSAIRRIGHLRWLRNIAVALGNAPWDEAHLRALESRRGEHPLLDEHIEWAIAQQLKKRNADAVEVQLPKKLRLVRVVEKGLPRDA
;
A
#
# COMPACT_ATOMS: atom_id res chain seq x y z
N MET A 1 -30.22 -21.31 33.62
CA MET A 1 -29.93 -19.89 33.31
C MET A 1 -28.47 -19.85 32.82
N SER A 2 -28.22 -19.51 31.56
CA SER A 2 -26.85 -19.32 31.07
C SER A 2 -26.20 -18.18 31.86
N GLN A 3 -24.96 -18.35 32.28
CA GLN A 3 -24.19 -17.25 32.90
C GLN A 3 -24.17 -16.07 31.94
N PRO A 4 -24.26 -14.83 32.42
CA PRO A 4 -24.12 -13.66 31.60
C PRO A 4 -22.72 -13.68 30.91
N LEU A 5 -22.68 -13.35 29.65
CA LEU A 5 -21.44 -13.32 28.87
C LEU A 5 -20.45 -12.29 29.47
N ASP A 6 -19.28 -12.76 29.90
CA ASP A 6 -18.21 -11.89 30.38
C ASP A 6 -17.51 -11.24 29.17
N LEU A 7 -17.85 -10.00 28.92
CA LEU A 7 -17.31 -9.23 27.77
C LEU A 7 -15.82 -8.92 27.90
N VAL A 8 -15.28 -8.84 29.12
CA VAL A 8 -13.85 -8.60 29.36
C VAL A 8 -13.06 -9.86 29.01
N GLN A 9 -13.50 -11.01 29.49
CA GLN A 9 -12.91 -12.30 29.15
C GLN A 9 -13.04 -12.58 27.65
N LEU A 10 -14.18 -12.30 27.04
CA LEU A 10 -14.39 -12.48 25.61
C LEU A 10 -13.44 -11.60 24.78
N ALA A 11 -13.22 -10.33 25.17
CA ALA A 11 -12.27 -9.45 24.49
C ALA A 11 -10.84 -10.02 24.52
N GLN A 12 -10.41 -10.61 25.62
CA GLN A 12 -9.10 -11.27 25.72
C GLN A 12 -9.03 -12.51 24.83
N GLN A 13 -10.07 -13.33 24.82
CA GLN A 13 -10.16 -14.50 23.93
C GLN A 13 -10.12 -14.10 22.45
N ILE A 14 -10.82 -13.04 22.06
CA ILE A 14 -10.80 -12.51 20.68
C ILE A 14 -9.37 -12.15 20.26
N LYS A 15 -8.61 -11.49 21.12
CA LYS A 15 -7.20 -11.15 20.84
C LYS A 15 -6.34 -12.41 20.68
N GLN A 16 -6.56 -13.42 21.52
CA GLN A 16 -5.88 -14.70 21.40
C GLN A 16 -6.25 -15.41 20.09
N TRP A 17 -7.54 -15.54 19.77
CA TRP A 17 -7.98 -16.15 18.51
C TRP A 17 -7.47 -15.41 17.27
N GLY A 18 -7.38 -14.09 17.34
CA GLY A 18 -6.77 -13.30 16.27
C GLY A 18 -5.32 -13.67 16.05
N THR A 19 -4.54 -13.85 17.13
CA THR A 19 -3.15 -14.30 17.05
C THR A 19 -3.05 -15.72 16.47
N GLU A 20 -3.89 -16.64 16.91
CA GLU A 20 -3.99 -18.01 16.35
C GLU A 20 -4.35 -18.03 14.86
N LEU A 21 -5.11 -17.04 14.40
CA LEU A 21 -5.45 -16.84 12.98
C LEU A 21 -4.35 -16.13 12.19
N GLY A 22 -3.21 -15.80 12.82
CA GLY A 22 -2.04 -15.22 12.18
C GLY A 22 -2.03 -13.68 12.10
N PHE A 23 -2.90 -12.99 12.85
CA PHE A 23 -2.78 -11.54 13.03
C PHE A 23 -1.75 -11.23 14.12
N GLN A 24 -0.86 -10.28 13.90
CA GLN A 24 0.18 -9.93 14.87
C GLN A 24 -0.32 -8.97 15.96
N GLN A 25 -1.46 -8.33 15.72
CA GLN A 25 -2.10 -7.48 16.73
C GLN A 25 -3.61 -7.40 16.46
N VAL A 26 -4.39 -7.35 17.53
CA VAL A 26 -5.85 -7.19 17.53
C VAL A 26 -6.22 -6.14 18.56
N GLY A 27 -7.00 -5.16 18.17
CA GLY A 27 -7.52 -4.12 19.06
C GLY A 27 -9.00 -3.86 18.83
N ILE A 28 -9.65 -3.26 19.79
CA ILE A 28 -11.10 -2.99 19.79
C ILE A 28 -11.32 -1.50 19.93
N ALA A 29 -12.03 -0.90 18.96
CA ALA A 29 -12.41 0.50 18.95
C ALA A 29 -13.93 0.67 19.06
N ASP A 30 -14.38 1.84 19.51
CA ASP A 30 -15.76 2.29 19.28
C ASP A 30 -15.96 2.75 17.82
N THR A 31 -17.16 3.17 17.49
CA THR A 31 -17.57 3.59 16.13
C THR A 31 -17.53 5.10 15.90
N ASP A 32 -17.13 5.88 16.90
CA ASP A 32 -17.10 7.34 16.78
C ASP A 32 -15.83 7.79 16.06
N LEU A 33 -15.97 8.16 14.80
CA LEU A 33 -14.93 8.76 13.96
C LEU A 33 -15.24 10.21 13.57
N SER A 34 -16.11 10.89 14.32
CA SER A 34 -16.57 12.25 14.05
C SER A 34 -15.41 13.26 13.87
N ALA A 35 -14.32 13.10 14.66
CA ALA A 35 -13.11 13.90 14.54
C ALA A 35 -12.37 13.74 13.18
N SER A 36 -12.67 12.69 12.42
CA SER A 36 -12.09 12.44 11.10
C SER A 36 -12.92 13.02 9.95
N GLU A 37 -14.20 13.31 10.17
CA GLU A 37 -15.10 13.84 9.14
C GLU A 37 -14.61 15.17 8.53
N PRO A 38 -14.23 16.21 9.32
CA PRO A 38 -13.74 17.46 8.75
C PRO A 38 -12.45 17.29 7.93
N LYS A 39 -11.58 16.36 8.35
CA LYS A 39 -10.34 16.07 7.64
C LYS A 39 -10.60 15.40 6.30
N LEU A 40 -11.52 14.44 6.27
CA LEU A 40 -11.96 13.78 5.04
C LEU A 40 -12.61 14.79 4.09
N GLN A 41 -13.55 15.62 4.60
CA GLN A 41 -14.23 16.63 3.79
C GLN A 41 -13.23 17.61 3.17
N ALA A 42 -12.33 18.19 3.97
CA ALA A 42 -11.31 19.12 3.48
C ALA A 42 -10.39 18.49 2.42
N TRP A 43 -10.09 17.19 2.53
CA TRP A 43 -9.30 16.46 1.54
C TRP A 43 -10.07 16.25 0.23
N LEU A 44 -11.37 15.94 0.32
CA LEU A 44 -12.27 15.82 -0.83
C LEU A 44 -12.48 17.16 -1.54
N ASP A 45 -12.70 18.24 -0.78
CA ASP A 45 -12.89 19.60 -1.32
C ASP A 45 -11.67 20.08 -2.12
N LYS A 46 -10.46 19.69 -1.70
CA LYS A 46 -9.21 19.94 -2.43
C LYS A 46 -9.02 19.01 -3.63
N GLN A 47 -9.94 18.09 -3.88
CA GLN A 47 -9.86 17.05 -4.93
C GLN A 47 -8.56 16.24 -4.87
N TYR A 48 -8.02 16.03 -3.68
CA TYR A 48 -6.77 15.29 -3.48
C TYR A 48 -6.90 13.79 -3.77
N HIS A 49 -8.12 13.29 -3.95
CA HIS A 49 -8.41 11.91 -4.34
C HIS A 49 -8.16 11.63 -5.84
N GLY A 50 -8.06 12.69 -6.69
CA GLY A 50 -7.90 12.51 -8.14
C GLY A 50 -9.06 11.71 -8.74
N GLU A 51 -8.77 10.70 -9.56
CA GLU A 51 -9.77 9.84 -10.22
C GLU A 51 -10.40 8.77 -9.30
N MET A 52 -10.03 8.74 -8.02
CA MET A 52 -10.61 7.80 -7.05
C MET A 52 -12.01 8.26 -6.59
N GLU A 53 -12.95 8.36 -7.53
CA GLU A 53 -14.34 8.82 -7.29
C GLU A 53 -15.05 8.00 -6.20
N TRP A 54 -14.65 6.76 -6.02
CA TRP A 54 -15.15 5.91 -4.93
C TRP A 54 -14.84 6.46 -3.54
N MET A 55 -13.85 7.36 -3.39
CA MET A 55 -13.59 8.06 -2.13
C MET A 55 -14.70 9.07 -1.80
N ALA A 56 -15.22 9.78 -2.81
CA ALA A 56 -16.29 10.77 -2.66
C ALA A 56 -17.70 10.14 -2.67
N ARG A 57 -17.88 9.04 -3.41
CA ARG A 57 -19.21 8.43 -3.69
C ARG A 57 -20.04 8.12 -2.46
N HIS A 58 -19.41 7.71 -1.37
CA HIS A 58 -20.08 7.32 -0.13
C HIS A 58 -20.09 8.45 0.92
N GLY A 59 -19.53 9.62 0.60
CA GLY A 59 -19.50 10.77 1.50
C GLY A 59 -18.96 10.40 2.90
N MET A 60 -19.62 10.89 3.93
CA MET A 60 -19.23 10.69 5.32
C MET A 60 -19.54 9.29 5.88
N MET A 61 -20.21 8.41 5.14
CA MET A 61 -20.41 7.01 5.55
C MET A 61 -19.09 6.34 5.92
N ARG A 62 -17.96 6.75 5.27
CA ARG A 62 -16.62 6.25 5.60
C ARG A 62 -16.21 6.47 7.06
N ALA A 63 -16.71 7.56 7.66
CA ALA A 63 -16.46 7.90 9.06
C ALA A 63 -17.56 7.39 10.00
N ARG A 64 -18.55 6.64 9.48
CA ARG A 64 -19.74 6.23 10.24
C ARG A 64 -19.99 4.73 10.10
N PRO A 65 -19.19 3.88 10.76
CA PRO A 65 -19.31 2.42 10.64
C PRO A 65 -20.72 1.87 10.89
N HIS A 66 -21.50 2.53 11.75
CA HIS A 66 -22.88 2.15 12.04
C HIS A 66 -23.86 2.38 10.87
N GLU A 67 -23.52 3.30 9.92
CA GLU A 67 -24.29 3.46 8.66
C GLU A 67 -23.97 2.34 7.67
N LEU A 68 -22.73 1.81 7.70
CA LEU A 68 -22.30 0.72 6.84
C LEU A 68 -22.87 -0.64 7.25
N LEU A 69 -22.96 -0.87 8.56
CA LEU A 69 -23.63 -2.02 9.17
C LEU A 69 -24.47 -1.53 10.35
N PRO A 70 -25.80 -1.40 10.19
CA PRO A 70 -26.69 -0.99 11.30
C PRO A 70 -26.55 -1.89 12.52
N GLY A 71 -26.57 -1.29 13.70
CA GLY A 71 -26.37 -2.00 14.96
C GLY A 71 -24.92 -2.18 15.39
N THR A 72 -23.95 -1.77 14.58
CA THR A 72 -22.52 -1.84 14.96
C THR A 72 -22.24 -1.01 16.21
N LEU A 73 -21.70 -1.66 17.24
CA LEU A 73 -21.28 -1.04 18.50
C LEU A 73 -19.76 -0.93 18.63
N ARG A 74 -19.02 -1.88 18.04
CA ARG A 74 -17.56 -1.94 18.10
C ARG A 74 -16.97 -2.34 16.75
N VAL A 75 -15.72 -2.00 16.58
CA VAL A 75 -14.90 -2.46 15.46
C VAL A 75 -13.65 -3.14 16.01
N ILE A 76 -13.48 -4.40 15.69
CA ILE A 76 -12.23 -5.12 15.93
C ILE A 76 -11.32 -4.82 14.76
N SER A 77 -10.20 -4.12 15.01
CA SER A 77 -9.17 -3.86 14.01
C SER A 77 -8.00 -4.80 14.21
N VAL A 78 -7.45 -5.30 13.12
CA VAL A 78 -6.35 -6.26 13.12
C VAL A 78 -5.18 -5.77 12.26
N ARG A 79 -3.98 -6.20 12.62
CA ARG A 79 -2.76 -5.96 11.88
C ARG A 79 -2.15 -7.28 11.41
N MET A 80 -1.74 -7.32 10.14
CA MET A 80 -1.06 -8.47 9.55
C MET A 80 0.19 -8.03 8.78
N ASN A 81 1.37 -8.46 9.25
CA ASN A 81 2.64 -8.11 8.63
C ASN A 81 2.76 -8.74 7.24
N TYR A 82 3.33 -7.99 6.27
CA TYR A 82 3.50 -8.49 4.91
C TYR A 82 4.94 -8.46 4.39
N LEU A 83 5.89 -7.91 5.14
CA LEU A 83 7.27 -7.79 4.67
C LEU A 83 7.93 -9.17 4.59
N PRO A 84 8.26 -9.67 3.38
CA PRO A 84 8.90 -10.97 3.24
C PRO A 84 10.40 -10.89 3.57
N ALA A 85 10.99 -12.02 3.96
CA ALA A 85 12.41 -12.12 4.29
C ALA A 85 13.34 -11.72 3.12
N ASN A 86 12.87 -11.89 1.88
CA ASN A 86 13.60 -11.55 0.66
C ASN A 86 12.87 -10.42 -0.10
N ALA A 87 12.93 -9.20 0.42
CA ALA A 87 12.26 -8.05 -0.18
C ALA A 87 13.05 -7.41 -1.33
N ALA A 88 14.36 -7.61 -1.43
CA ALA A 88 15.26 -7.09 -2.46
C ALA A 88 15.16 -5.57 -2.70
N PHE A 89 14.98 -4.76 -1.66
CA PHE A 89 14.86 -3.31 -1.76
C PHE A 89 16.10 -2.67 -2.38
N ALA A 90 17.27 -2.90 -1.78
CA ALA A 90 18.52 -2.26 -2.20
C ALA A 90 18.89 -2.64 -3.64
N ARG A 91 18.78 -3.91 -3.98
CA ARG A 91 19.04 -4.40 -5.33
C ARG A 91 18.21 -3.65 -6.37
N THR A 92 16.88 -3.62 -6.16
CA THR A 92 15.95 -2.99 -7.11
C THR A 92 16.10 -1.47 -7.16
N LEU A 93 16.40 -0.83 -6.01
CA LEU A 93 16.65 0.61 -5.97
C LEU A 93 17.97 1.01 -6.62
N LYS A 94 19.03 0.18 -6.53
CA LYS A 94 20.34 0.46 -7.13
C LYS A 94 20.31 0.36 -8.64
N ASP A 95 19.61 -0.64 -9.16
CA ASP A 95 19.59 -0.93 -10.59
C ASP A 95 18.30 -0.39 -11.23
N PRO A 96 18.37 0.72 -11.96
CA PRO A 96 17.22 1.32 -12.62
C PRO A 96 16.73 0.55 -13.85
N ALA A 97 17.41 -0.50 -14.29
CA ALA A 97 16.94 -1.42 -15.33
C ALA A 97 16.01 -2.52 -14.78
N LEU A 98 15.90 -2.62 -13.45
CA LEU A 98 14.98 -3.55 -12.77
C LEU A 98 13.67 -2.86 -12.41
N GLY A 99 12.54 -3.55 -12.58
CA GLY A 99 11.22 -3.06 -12.19
C GLY A 99 11.01 -3.08 -10.68
N TYR A 100 10.68 -1.93 -10.08
CA TYR A 100 10.31 -1.84 -8.67
C TYR A 100 8.81 -1.99 -8.50
N VAL A 101 8.41 -3.05 -7.81
CA VAL A 101 7.04 -3.31 -7.36
C VAL A 101 6.97 -3.07 -5.84
N SER A 102 6.00 -2.32 -5.36
CA SER A 102 5.76 -2.14 -3.92
C SER A 102 5.62 -3.49 -3.22
N ARG A 103 6.24 -3.64 -2.07
CA ARG A 103 6.46 -4.96 -1.42
C ARG A 103 5.19 -5.66 -1.02
N TYR A 104 4.12 -4.90 -0.74
CA TYR A 104 2.82 -5.48 -0.43
C TYR A 104 2.20 -6.28 -1.61
N ALA A 105 2.62 -6.01 -2.84
CA ALA A 105 2.06 -6.59 -4.06
C ALA A 105 2.93 -7.69 -4.69
N LEU A 106 4.06 -8.06 -4.08
CA LEU A 106 4.95 -9.08 -4.62
C LEU A 106 4.36 -10.49 -4.57
N GLY A 107 3.54 -10.78 -3.56
CA GLY A 107 2.92 -12.07 -3.33
C GLY A 107 1.48 -12.15 -3.86
N ARG A 108 0.67 -12.86 -3.11
CA ARG A 108 -0.76 -13.03 -3.36
C ARG A 108 -1.54 -11.80 -2.88
N ASP A 109 -2.71 -11.59 -3.46
CA ASP A 109 -3.65 -10.55 -3.05
C ASP A 109 -4.13 -10.79 -1.61
N TYR A 110 -3.87 -9.84 -0.73
CA TYR A 110 -4.15 -9.92 0.71
C TYR A 110 -5.65 -9.85 1.06
N HIS A 111 -6.47 -9.25 0.19
CA HIS A 111 -7.89 -9.01 0.48
C HIS A 111 -8.65 -10.29 0.86
N LYS A 112 -8.47 -11.36 0.07
CA LYS A 112 -9.18 -12.63 0.34
C LYS A 112 -8.66 -13.31 1.59
N LEU A 113 -7.35 -13.29 1.80
CA LEU A 113 -6.70 -13.91 2.95
C LEU A 113 -7.19 -13.28 4.26
N LEU A 114 -7.05 -11.96 4.37
CA LEU A 114 -7.45 -11.23 5.58
C LEU A 114 -8.97 -11.36 5.82
N ARG A 115 -9.77 -11.17 4.76
CA ARG A 115 -11.24 -11.30 4.87
C ARG A 115 -11.66 -12.67 5.36
N ASN A 116 -11.06 -13.75 4.87
CA ASN A 116 -11.36 -15.10 5.30
C ASN A 116 -10.95 -15.34 6.77
N ARG A 117 -9.83 -14.80 7.21
CA ARG A 117 -9.37 -14.88 8.60
C ARG A 117 -10.26 -14.08 9.53
N LEU A 118 -10.64 -12.86 9.14
CA LEU A 118 -11.61 -12.04 9.88
C LEU A 118 -12.97 -12.73 9.97
N LYS A 119 -13.43 -13.37 8.90
CA LYS A 119 -14.67 -14.14 8.92
C LYS A 119 -14.59 -15.28 9.96
N LYS A 120 -13.50 -16.05 9.96
CA LYS A 120 -13.27 -17.12 10.96
C LYS A 120 -13.21 -16.57 12.38
N LEU A 121 -12.65 -15.37 12.58
CA LEU A 121 -12.67 -14.70 13.88
C LEU A 121 -14.10 -14.38 14.31
N GLY A 122 -14.92 -13.82 13.41
CA GLY A 122 -16.34 -13.56 13.66
C GLY A 122 -17.14 -14.83 13.99
N GLU A 123 -16.88 -15.93 13.27
CA GLU A 123 -17.51 -17.23 13.52
C GLU A 123 -17.15 -17.78 14.92
N LYS A 124 -15.88 -17.68 15.34
CA LYS A 124 -15.45 -18.04 16.71
C LYS A 124 -16.16 -17.19 17.80
N ILE A 125 -16.36 -15.91 17.55
CA ILE A 125 -17.11 -15.03 18.47
C ILE A 125 -18.59 -15.46 18.50
N GLN A 126 -19.17 -15.79 17.35
CA GLN A 126 -20.56 -16.22 17.25
C GLN A 126 -20.83 -17.55 17.97
N GLU A 127 -19.84 -18.43 18.12
CA GLU A 127 -19.93 -19.64 18.95
C GLU A 127 -20.17 -19.30 20.43
N GLN A 128 -19.70 -18.13 20.91
CA GLN A 128 -19.92 -17.66 22.29
C GLN A 128 -21.18 -16.79 22.41
N CYS A 129 -21.63 -16.18 21.32
CA CYS A 129 -22.81 -15.32 21.28
C CYS A 129 -23.57 -15.55 19.96
N ALA A 130 -24.51 -16.48 19.97
CA ALA A 130 -25.27 -16.90 18.78
C ALA A 130 -26.04 -15.77 18.08
N SER A 131 -26.38 -14.69 18.81
CA SER A 131 -27.06 -13.51 18.25
C SER A 131 -26.12 -12.50 17.59
N LEU A 132 -24.80 -12.73 17.61
CA LEU A 132 -23.83 -11.81 17.01
C LEU A 132 -24.12 -11.55 15.54
N ASN A 133 -24.23 -10.28 15.18
CA ASN A 133 -24.16 -9.82 13.81
C ASN A 133 -22.76 -9.23 13.56
N PHE A 134 -22.07 -9.70 12.52
CA PHE A 134 -20.73 -9.23 12.19
C PHE A 134 -20.49 -9.13 10.70
N ARG A 135 -19.56 -8.25 10.30
CA ARG A 135 -19.14 -8.12 8.91
C ARG A 135 -17.65 -7.78 8.79
N PRO A 136 -16.86 -8.61 8.05
CA PRO A 136 -15.45 -8.33 7.81
C PRO A 136 -15.25 -7.37 6.63
N PHE A 137 -14.29 -6.46 6.79
CA PHE A 137 -13.85 -5.52 5.77
C PHE A 137 -12.32 -5.54 5.66
N VAL A 138 -11.82 -5.30 4.46
CA VAL A 138 -10.39 -5.13 4.17
C VAL A 138 -10.29 -4.17 2.99
N ASP A 139 -9.69 -3.01 3.19
CA ASP A 139 -9.34 -1.98 2.19
C ASP A 139 -10.50 -1.51 1.29
N SER A 140 -11.13 -2.40 0.55
CA SER A 140 -12.12 -2.06 -0.49
C SER A 140 -13.49 -1.55 0.00
N ALA A 141 -13.68 -1.38 1.31
CA ALA A 141 -14.93 -0.89 1.89
C ALA A 141 -14.93 0.64 2.12
N PRO A 142 -16.11 1.28 2.18
CA PRO A 142 -16.20 2.69 2.55
C PRO A 142 -16.06 2.87 4.07
N ILE A 143 -14.86 2.60 4.60
CA ILE A 143 -14.50 2.72 6.01
C ILE A 143 -13.14 3.41 6.17
N LEU A 144 -12.95 4.16 7.23
CA LEU A 144 -11.68 4.81 7.59
C LEU A 144 -10.87 3.87 8.50
N GLU A 145 -10.17 2.90 7.91
CA GLU A 145 -9.39 1.88 8.64
C GLU A 145 -8.34 2.50 9.57
N ARG A 146 -7.61 3.53 9.12
CA ARG A 146 -6.55 4.16 9.92
C ARG A 146 -7.03 4.79 11.22
N PRO A 147 -8.05 5.67 11.24
CA PRO A 147 -8.60 6.18 12.50
C PRO A 147 -9.13 5.08 13.44
N ILE A 148 -9.68 4.01 12.88
CA ILE A 148 -10.11 2.84 13.67
C ILE A 148 -8.90 2.16 14.29
N ALA A 149 -7.87 1.88 13.51
CA ALA A 149 -6.64 1.25 13.99
C ALA A 149 -5.95 2.08 15.09
N GLU A 150 -5.95 3.42 14.99
CA GLU A 150 -5.47 4.31 16.05
C GLU A 150 -6.30 4.17 17.34
N LYS A 151 -7.60 4.24 17.22
CA LYS A 151 -8.50 4.07 18.39
C LYS A 151 -8.40 2.69 19.00
N ALA A 152 -8.14 1.66 18.20
CA ALA A 152 -7.93 0.29 18.65
C ALA A 152 -6.52 0.04 19.22
N GLY A 153 -5.66 1.08 19.30
CA GLY A 153 -4.32 0.96 19.88
C GLY A 153 -3.31 0.19 19.03
N LEU A 154 -3.56 -0.01 17.72
CA LEU A 154 -2.63 -0.71 16.84
C LEU A 154 -1.39 0.13 16.50
N GLY A 155 -1.48 1.44 16.63
CA GLY A 155 -0.42 2.38 16.32
C GLY A 155 -0.94 3.81 16.19
N TRP A 156 -0.18 4.67 15.56
CA TRP A 156 -0.56 6.06 15.26
C TRP A 156 -0.41 6.35 13.76
N THR A 157 -1.15 7.30 13.24
CA THR A 157 -0.96 7.74 11.85
C THR A 157 0.34 8.53 11.74
N GLY A 158 1.26 8.05 10.90
CA GLY A 158 2.49 8.76 10.57
C GLY A 158 2.22 9.95 9.63
N LYS A 159 3.18 10.89 9.52
CA LYS A 159 3.08 12.05 8.61
C LYS A 159 2.94 11.66 7.13
N HIS A 160 3.29 10.43 6.76
CA HIS A 160 3.05 9.83 5.43
C HIS A 160 1.65 9.20 5.28
N SER A 161 0.79 9.40 6.27
CA SER A 161 -0.59 8.90 6.33
C SER A 161 -0.77 7.36 6.41
N LEU A 162 0.27 6.60 6.75
CA LEU A 162 0.14 5.18 7.10
C LEU A 162 0.18 5.00 8.61
N ILE A 163 -0.40 3.90 9.11
CA ILE A 163 -0.27 3.53 10.52
C ILE A 163 1.16 3.06 10.80
N LEU A 164 1.72 3.55 11.90
CA LEU A 164 3.00 3.17 12.45
C LEU A 164 2.80 2.44 13.78
N SER A 165 3.45 1.32 13.94
CA SER A 165 3.57 0.62 15.21
C SER A 165 5.00 0.76 15.74
N ARG A 166 5.15 0.94 17.06
CA ARG A 166 6.44 1.03 17.73
C ARG A 166 7.30 -0.21 17.49
N ASP A 167 6.67 -1.38 17.47
CA ASP A 167 7.34 -2.67 17.43
C ASP A 167 7.35 -3.32 16.05
N ALA A 168 6.69 -2.72 15.04
CA ALA A 168 6.53 -3.34 13.73
C ALA A 168 6.61 -2.37 12.53
N GLY A 169 6.92 -1.10 12.76
CA GLY A 169 6.97 -0.12 11.67
C GLY A 169 5.64 0.06 10.98
N SER A 170 5.59 -0.02 9.65
CA SER A 170 4.38 0.17 8.85
C SER A 170 4.17 -0.86 7.72
N PHE A 171 5.02 -1.89 7.63
CA PHE A 171 4.88 -2.92 6.59
C PHE A 171 3.85 -3.99 6.98
N PHE A 172 2.60 -3.57 7.15
CA PHE A 172 1.47 -4.44 7.50
C PHE A 172 0.17 -3.98 6.85
N PHE A 173 -0.75 -4.91 6.69
CA PHE A 173 -2.13 -4.67 6.30
C PHE A 173 -3.00 -4.44 7.54
N LEU A 174 -4.09 -3.71 7.34
CA LEU A 174 -5.19 -3.57 8.28
C LEU A 174 -6.40 -4.40 7.82
N GLY A 175 -7.27 -4.69 8.76
CA GLY A 175 -8.58 -5.28 8.47
C GLY A 175 -9.51 -5.07 9.65
N GLU A 176 -10.80 -4.96 9.39
CA GLU A 176 -11.82 -4.60 10.35
C GLU A 176 -12.93 -5.63 10.39
N LEU A 177 -13.40 -5.92 11.60
CA LEU A 177 -14.60 -6.70 11.84
C LEU A 177 -15.60 -5.83 12.62
N LEU A 178 -16.66 -5.40 11.96
CA LEU A 178 -17.75 -4.67 12.59
C LEU A 178 -18.62 -5.65 13.35
N ILE A 179 -19.01 -5.32 14.60
CA ILE A 179 -19.79 -6.19 15.47
C ILE A 179 -20.81 -5.40 16.32
N ASP A 180 -21.87 -6.05 16.72
CA ASP A 180 -22.94 -5.52 17.57
C ASP A 180 -22.82 -5.88 19.05
N LEU A 181 -21.61 -6.23 19.52
CA LEU A 181 -21.34 -6.50 20.93
C LEU A 181 -20.65 -5.30 21.60
N PRO A 182 -21.05 -4.89 22.82
CA PRO A 182 -20.46 -3.77 23.53
C PRO A 182 -19.18 -4.18 24.30
N LEU A 183 -18.19 -4.73 23.56
CA LEU A 183 -16.90 -5.10 24.13
C LEU A 183 -16.18 -3.88 24.75
N PRO A 184 -15.32 -4.05 25.76
CA PRO A 184 -14.43 -3.00 26.22
C PRO A 184 -13.51 -2.54 25.09
N VAL A 185 -13.29 -1.22 24.99
CA VAL A 185 -12.42 -0.63 23.98
C VAL A 185 -10.98 -0.54 24.47
N ASP A 186 -10.03 -0.65 23.55
CA ASP A 186 -8.62 -0.41 23.82
C ASP A 186 -8.30 1.09 23.82
N SER A 187 -7.14 1.45 24.33
CA SER A 187 -6.69 2.84 24.37
C SER A 187 -5.76 3.15 23.19
N PRO A 188 -5.90 4.31 22.55
CA PRO A 188 -4.96 4.78 21.55
C PRO A 188 -3.54 4.88 22.09
N VAL A 189 -2.53 4.70 21.22
CA VAL A 189 -1.13 4.94 21.55
C VAL A 189 -0.73 6.37 21.17
N ALA A 190 0.28 6.91 21.85
CA ALA A 190 0.76 8.26 21.58
C ALA A 190 1.42 8.37 20.20
N GLU A 191 1.22 9.50 19.52
CA GLU A 191 1.90 9.84 18.26
C GLU A 191 3.39 10.11 18.52
N GLU A 192 4.28 9.55 17.70
CA GLU A 192 5.72 9.63 17.91
C GLU A 192 6.51 10.13 16.68
N CYS A 193 5.87 10.74 15.70
CA CYS A 193 6.57 11.39 14.58
C CYS A 193 7.35 12.63 15.00
N GLY A 194 6.92 13.34 16.03
CA GLY A 194 7.58 14.50 16.57
C GLY A 194 8.02 15.52 15.50
N ARG A 195 9.28 15.94 15.51
CA ARG A 195 9.85 16.88 14.53
C ARG A 195 10.30 16.23 13.22
N CYS A 196 10.23 14.90 13.08
CA CYS A 196 10.70 14.19 11.90
C CYS A 196 9.86 14.57 10.67
N VAL A 197 10.53 14.87 9.55
CA VAL A 197 9.93 15.16 8.23
C VAL A 197 10.54 14.32 7.12
N ALA A 198 11.20 13.22 7.45
CA ALA A 198 11.97 12.41 6.50
C ALA A 198 11.11 11.90 5.33
N CYS A 199 9.89 11.43 5.59
CA CYS A 199 8.97 10.95 4.56
C CYS A 199 8.52 12.06 3.59
N MET A 200 8.35 13.29 4.08
CA MET A 200 7.97 14.44 3.25
C MET A 200 9.13 14.84 2.33
N THR A 201 10.36 14.89 2.87
CA THR A 201 11.55 15.31 2.11
C THR A 201 12.01 14.28 1.09
N ILE A 202 11.81 12.99 1.35
CA ILE A 202 12.22 11.92 0.43
C ILE A 202 11.24 11.74 -0.73
N CYS A 203 9.96 12.04 -0.54
CA CYS A 203 8.95 11.85 -1.57
C CYS A 203 9.40 12.50 -2.89
N PRO A 204 9.56 11.72 -3.99
CA PRO A 204 10.10 12.25 -5.23
C PRO A 204 9.22 13.35 -5.82
N THR A 205 7.91 13.17 -5.74
CA THR A 205 6.89 14.04 -6.33
C THR A 205 6.32 15.08 -5.36
N GLY A 206 6.75 15.05 -4.08
CA GLY A 206 6.20 15.94 -3.05
C GLY A 206 4.71 15.69 -2.78
N ALA A 207 4.27 14.45 -2.87
CA ALA A 207 2.86 14.08 -2.66
C ALA A 207 2.38 14.27 -1.22
N ILE A 208 3.27 14.20 -0.22
CA ILE A 208 2.95 14.52 1.18
C ILE A 208 3.05 16.04 1.32
N VAL A 209 1.94 16.73 1.08
CA VAL A 209 1.88 18.21 0.96
C VAL A 209 1.96 18.91 2.29
N GLU A 210 1.50 18.26 3.33
CA GLU A 210 1.61 18.68 4.74
C GLU A 210 1.59 17.42 5.63
N PRO A 211 2.01 17.48 6.91
CA PRO A 211 1.94 16.35 7.81
C PRO A 211 0.56 15.70 7.79
N TYR A 212 0.51 14.37 7.63
CA TYR A 212 -0.71 13.55 7.61
C TYR A 212 -1.62 13.72 6.38
N THR A 213 -1.23 14.57 5.42
CA THR A 213 -2.04 14.87 4.22
C THR A 213 -1.27 14.53 2.94
N VAL A 214 -1.87 13.66 2.14
CA VAL A 214 -1.33 13.24 0.83
C VAL A 214 -2.24 13.75 -0.27
N ASP A 215 -1.69 14.51 -1.23
CA ASP A 215 -2.32 14.73 -2.52
C ASP A 215 -2.08 13.49 -3.40
N ALA A 216 -3.11 12.66 -3.56
CA ALA A 216 -2.98 11.42 -4.31
C ALA A 216 -2.55 11.65 -5.76
N ARG A 217 -2.99 12.73 -6.40
CA ARG A 217 -2.66 13.06 -7.79
C ARG A 217 -1.17 13.16 -8.06
N ARG A 218 -0.37 13.37 -7.01
CA ARG A 218 1.10 13.45 -7.04
C ARG A 218 1.77 12.16 -6.56
N CYS A 219 1.02 11.26 -5.88
CA CYS A 219 1.59 10.05 -5.31
C CYS A 219 1.92 9.02 -6.39
N ILE A 220 3.14 8.48 -6.39
CA ILE A 220 3.55 7.44 -7.34
C ILE A 220 2.66 6.19 -7.24
N SER A 221 2.21 5.82 -6.04
CA SER A 221 1.25 4.73 -5.89
C SER A 221 -0.05 5.01 -6.66
N TYR A 222 -0.61 6.22 -6.51
CA TYR A 222 -1.79 6.61 -7.29
C TYR A 222 -1.50 6.61 -8.81
N LEU A 223 -0.41 7.24 -9.23
CA LEU A 223 -0.06 7.36 -10.65
C LEU A 223 0.14 6.01 -11.34
N THR A 224 0.60 5.00 -10.60
CA THR A 224 0.89 3.66 -11.16
C THR A 224 -0.22 2.64 -10.94
N ILE A 225 -1.18 2.91 -10.04
CA ILE A 225 -2.23 1.97 -9.67
C ILE A 225 -3.64 2.47 -9.99
N GLU A 226 -3.95 3.73 -9.59
CA GLU A 226 -5.33 4.25 -9.66
C GLU A 226 -5.60 5.04 -10.94
N LEU A 227 -4.65 5.89 -11.36
CA LEU A 227 -4.77 6.73 -12.54
C LEU A 227 -5.00 5.88 -13.80
N GLU A 228 -6.12 6.12 -14.50
CA GLU A 228 -6.46 5.38 -15.72
C GLU A 228 -5.82 6.01 -16.96
N GLY A 229 -5.73 7.32 -16.99
CA GLY A 229 -5.20 8.11 -18.11
C GLY A 229 -3.68 8.17 -18.19
N ALA A 230 -3.20 9.19 -18.90
CA ALA A 230 -1.77 9.46 -19.07
C ALA A 230 -1.15 9.96 -17.76
N ILE A 231 0.04 9.45 -17.44
CA ILE A 231 0.84 9.98 -16.33
C ILE A 231 1.33 11.38 -16.75
N PRO A 232 1.06 12.44 -15.94
CA PRO A 232 1.52 13.79 -16.27
C PRO A 232 3.04 13.83 -16.49
N GLU A 233 3.47 14.53 -17.53
CA GLU A 233 4.87 14.50 -17.99
C GLU A 233 5.86 14.95 -16.90
N GLU A 234 5.46 15.93 -16.07
CA GLU A 234 6.29 16.42 -14.97
C GLU A 234 6.63 15.35 -13.92
N PHE A 235 5.79 14.32 -13.76
CA PHE A 235 6.03 13.24 -12.80
C PHE A 235 6.82 12.06 -13.39
N ARG A 236 6.83 11.88 -14.73
CA ARG A 236 7.48 10.73 -15.37
C ARG A 236 8.94 10.55 -14.97
N PRO A 237 9.80 11.60 -14.98
CA PRO A 237 11.19 11.48 -14.52
C PRO A 237 11.32 11.12 -13.03
N LEU A 238 10.36 11.55 -12.22
CA LEU A 238 10.39 11.38 -10.76
C LEU A 238 9.97 9.97 -10.31
N ILE A 239 9.26 9.23 -11.15
CA ILE A 239 8.82 7.85 -10.88
C ILE A 239 10.03 6.90 -10.82
N GLY A 240 11.08 7.17 -11.62
CA GLY A 240 12.23 6.27 -11.70
C GLY A 240 11.82 4.91 -12.25
N ASN A 241 12.21 3.84 -11.56
CA ASN A 241 11.90 2.46 -11.96
C ASN A 241 10.67 1.85 -11.22
N ARG A 242 9.85 2.67 -10.59
CA ARG A 242 8.63 2.20 -9.87
C ARG A 242 7.52 1.95 -10.85
N ILE A 243 7.21 0.67 -11.07
CA ILE A 243 6.20 0.23 -12.06
C ILE A 243 4.85 -0.09 -11.44
N TYR A 244 4.81 -0.30 -10.11
CA TYR A 244 3.57 -0.54 -9.36
C TYR A 244 3.75 -0.15 -7.90
N GLY A 245 3.08 0.91 -7.45
CA GLY A 245 3.21 1.42 -6.10
C GLY A 245 4.56 2.08 -5.79
N CYS A 246 4.74 2.46 -4.53
CA CYS A 246 5.95 3.15 -4.07
C CYS A 246 6.07 2.99 -2.56
N ASP A 247 7.26 2.64 -2.07
CA ASP A 247 7.53 2.46 -0.65
C ASP A 247 8.47 3.53 -0.06
N ASP A 248 8.84 4.57 -0.81
CA ASP A 248 9.89 5.53 -0.44
C ASP A 248 9.65 6.18 0.93
N CYS A 249 8.40 6.57 1.21
CA CYS A 249 8.04 7.18 2.49
C CYS A 249 8.12 6.19 3.67
N GLN A 250 7.90 4.90 3.41
CA GLN A 250 8.07 3.83 4.39
C GLN A 250 9.55 3.51 4.59
N LEU A 251 10.31 3.35 3.49
CA LEU A 251 11.73 3.01 3.53
C LEU A 251 12.58 4.01 4.32
N ILE A 252 12.27 5.30 4.20
CA ILE A 252 13.01 6.36 4.94
C ILE A 252 12.57 6.49 6.39
N CYS A 253 11.41 5.94 6.77
CA CYS A 253 10.84 6.14 8.09
C CYS A 253 11.70 5.44 9.16
N PRO A 254 12.18 6.17 10.19
CA PRO A 254 13.02 5.56 11.23
C PRO A 254 12.34 4.42 11.98
N TRP A 255 11.02 4.44 12.07
CA TRP A 255 10.25 3.39 12.74
C TRP A 255 10.26 2.06 11.98
N ASN A 256 10.52 2.09 10.68
CA ASN A 256 10.58 0.85 9.87
C ASN A 256 11.84 0.01 10.10
N ARG A 257 12.83 0.50 10.85
CA ARG A 257 13.92 -0.34 11.37
C ARG A 257 13.43 -1.44 12.34
N PHE A 258 12.24 -1.27 12.91
CA PHE A 258 11.59 -2.23 13.79
C PHE A 258 10.58 -3.12 13.06
N SER A 259 10.47 -3.00 11.74
CA SER A 259 9.56 -3.82 10.95
C SER A 259 9.85 -5.30 11.14
N GLN A 260 8.79 -6.06 11.29
CA GLN A 260 8.85 -7.49 11.46
C GLN A 260 8.60 -8.20 10.14
N LEU A 261 9.32 -9.27 9.90
CA LEU A 261 9.09 -10.12 8.74
C LEU A 261 7.81 -10.93 8.92
N THR A 262 7.22 -11.31 7.79
CA THR A 262 6.08 -12.22 7.78
C THR A 262 6.54 -13.66 7.52
N ASP A 263 5.88 -14.60 8.20
CA ASP A 263 5.98 -16.03 7.90
C ASP A 263 4.83 -16.51 6.99
N GLU A 264 3.98 -15.57 6.52
CA GLU A 264 2.87 -15.88 5.63
C GLU A 264 3.36 -16.18 4.22
N GLU A 265 3.23 -17.43 3.79
CA GLU A 265 3.69 -17.89 2.48
C GLU A 265 3.02 -17.16 1.31
N ASP A 266 1.75 -16.77 1.46
CA ASP A 266 1.01 -16.03 0.45
C ASP A 266 1.64 -14.65 0.13
N PHE A 267 2.46 -14.09 1.04
CA PHE A 267 3.16 -12.82 0.82
C PHE A 267 4.57 -12.98 0.28
N SER A 268 5.05 -14.22 0.10
CA SER A 268 6.35 -14.49 -0.51
C SER A 268 6.41 -13.93 -1.95
N PRO A 269 7.55 -13.32 -2.35
CA PRO A 269 7.70 -12.76 -3.68
C PRO A 269 7.53 -13.81 -4.77
N ARG A 270 6.69 -13.51 -5.75
CA ARG A 270 6.60 -14.33 -6.97
C ARG A 270 7.88 -14.18 -7.77
N LYS A 271 8.45 -15.30 -8.25
CA LYS A 271 9.72 -15.32 -8.99
C LYS A 271 9.77 -14.29 -10.13
N ALA A 272 8.68 -14.15 -10.88
CA ALA A 272 8.60 -13.23 -12.02
C ALA A 272 8.48 -11.74 -11.63
N LEU A 273 8.25 -11.43 -10.35
CA LEU A 273 8.11 -10.07 -9.82
C LEU A 273 9.27 -9.68 -8.88
N HIS A 274 10.20 -10.60 -8.63
CA HIS A 274 11.32 -10.39 -7.74
C HIS A 274 12.51 -9.77 -8.46
N ALA A 275 12.58 -8.44 -8.46
CA ALA A 275 13.61 -7.65 -9.14
C ALA A 275 13.76 -7.99 -10.66
N PRO A 276 12.68 -8.00 -11.44
CA PRO A 276 12.68 -8.41 -12.82
C PRO A 276 13.27 -7.32 -13.74
N PRO A 277 14.00 -7.68 -14.82
CA PRO A 277 14.40 -6.74 -15.85
C PRO A 277 13.20 -6.08 -16.53
N LEU A 278 13.24 -4.75 -16.70
CA LEU A 278 12.14 -3.98 -17.32
C LEU A 278 11.82 -4.47 -18.74
N VAL A 279 12.83 -4.80 -19.54
CA VAL A 279 12.66 -5.29 -20.91
C VAL A 279 11.88 -6.61 -20.95
N GLU A 280 12.16 -7.52 -20.03
CA GLU A 280 11.42 -8.79 -19.92
C GLU A 280 9.96 -8.57 -19.56
N LEU A 281 9.68 -7.67 -18.60
CA LEU A 281 8.31 -7.33 -18.22
C LEU A 281 7.55 -6.63 -19.35
N PHE A 282 8.24 -5.77 -20.08
CA PHE A 282 7.64 -5.04 -21.20
C PHE A 282 7.30 -5.95 -22.38
N ALA A 283 8.01 -7.07 -22.52
CA ALA A 283 7.75 -8.08 -23.56
C ALA A 283 6.54 -8.99 -23.24
N TRP A 284 5.97 -8.93 -22.02
CA TRP A 284 4.81 -9.78 -21.71
C TRP A 284 3.62 -9.46 -22.61
N SER A 285 3.03 -10.51 -23.20
CA SER A 285 1.71 -10.42 -23.81
C SER A 285 0.64 -10.27 -22.74
N GLU A 286 -0.56 -9.85 -23.13
CA GLU A 286 -1.70 -9.79 -22.20
C GLU A 286 -1.98 -11.15 -21.55
N ALA A 287 -1.91 -12.23 -22.33
CA ALA A 287 -2.09 -13.60 -21.80
C ALA A 287 -1.02 -13.96 -20.75
N CYS A 288 0.25 -13.56 -20.99
CA CYS A 288 1.33 -13.73 -20.01
C CYS A 288 1.07 -12.91 -18.75
N PHE A 289 0.74 -11.63 -18.89
CA PHE A 289 0.40 -10.74 -17.77
C PHE A 289 -0.75 -11.34 -16.92
N LEU A 290 -1.85 -11.75 -17.56
CA LEU A 290 -3.00 -12.34 -16.87
C LEU A 290 -2.65 -13.65 -16.14
N LYS A 291 -1.81 -14.48 -16.73
CA LYS A 291 -1.34 -15.73 -16.10
C LYS A 291 -0.43 -15.46 -14.91
N VAL A 292 0.57 -14.60 -15.05
CA VAL A 292 1.55 -14.33 -14.00
C VAL A 292 0.94 -13.56 -12.82
N THR A 293 -0.01 -12.66 -13.09
CA THR A 293 -0.67 -11.84 -12.08
C THR A 293 -1.96 -12.47 -11.52
N GLU A 294 -2.26 -13.72 -11.86
CA GLU A 294 -3.43 -14.41 -11.29
C GLU A 294 -3.36 -14.44 -9.76
N GLY A 295 -4.42 -13.95 -9.09
CA GLY A 295 -4.46 -13.81 -7.63
C GLY A 295 -3.45 -12.84 -7.04
N SER A 296 -2.95 -11.87 -7.81
CA SER A 296 -2.13 -10.75 -7.36
C SER A 296 -2.91 -9.43 -7.42
N ALA A 297 -2.60 -8.51 -6.52
CA ALA A 297 -3.16 -7.16 -6.54
C ALA A 297 -2.82 -6.39 -7.83
N ILE A 298 -1.71 -6.75 -8.49
CA ILE A 298 -1.26 -6.10 -9.74
C ILE A 298 -2.28 -6.31 -10.88
N ARG A 299 -2.98 -7.45 -10.91
CA ARG A 299 -3.90 -7.79 -11.99
C ARG A 299 -4.96 -6.72 -12.26
N ARG A 300 -5.37 -5.97 -11.23
CA ARG A 300 -6.43 -4.97 -11.31
C ARG A 300 -6.13 -3.78 -12.24
N ILE A 301 -4.84 -3.46 -12.47
CA ILE A 301 -4.49 -2.34 -13.35
C ILE A 301 -4.62 -2.70 -14.84
N GLY A 302 -4.69 -3.98 -15.19
CA GLY A 302 -4.72 -4.44 -16.58
C GLY A 302 -3.38 -4.32 -17.30
N HIS A 303 -3.26 -5.00 -18.43
CA HIS A 303 -2.03 -5.08 -19.21
C HIS A 303 -1.60 -3.71 -19.76
N LEU A 304 -2.55 -2.92 -20.25
CA LEU A 304 -2.25 -1.61 -20.86
C LEU A 304 -1.56 -0.65 -19.86
N ARG A 305 -2.12 -0.51 -18.65
CA ARG A 305 -1.52 0.36 -17.62
C ARG A 305 -0.21 -0.20 -17.09
N TRP A 306 -0.07 -1.53 -17.04
CA TRP A 306 1.19 -2.20 -16.74
C TRP A 306 2.29 -1.79 -17.73
N LEU A 307 2.03 -1.89 -19.03
CA LEU A 307 2.96 -1.45 -20.07
C LEU A 307 3.23 0.06 -20.03
N ARG A 308 2.20 0.89 -19.80
CA ARG A 308 2.35 2.35 -19.60
C ARG A 308 3.37 2.66 -18.52
N ASN A 309 3.27 2.02 -17.36
CA ASN A 309 4.17 2.24 -16.23
C ASN A 309 5.60 1.79 -16.55
N ILE A 310 5.75 0.66 -17.23
CA ILE A 310 7.07 0.14 -17.62
C ILE A 310 7.71 1.02 -18.70
N ALA A 311 6.94 1.56 -19.65
CA ALA A 311 7.45 2.51 -20.64
C ALA A 311 8.10 3.74 -19.96
N VAL A 312 7.45 4.31 -18.94
CA VAL A 312 8.03 5.39 -18.12
C VAL A 312 9.32 4.94 -17.44
N ALA A 313 9.34 3.74 -16.85
CA ALA A 313 10.52 3.21 -16.19
C ALA A 313 11.69 2.97 -17.18
N LEU A 314 11.42 2.45 -18.37
CA LEU A 314 12.41 2.30 -19.45
C LEU A 314 12.95 3.67 -19.91
N GLY A 315 12.10 4.69 -20.00
CA GLY A 315 12.53 6.07 -20.25
C GLY A 315 13.46 6.61 -19.17
N ASN A 316 13.28 6.21 -17.91
CA ASN A 316 14.13 6.59 -16.78
C ASN A 316 15.40 5.75 -16.64
N ALA A 317 15.43 4.54 -17.17
CA ALA A 317 16.58 3.65 -17.12
C ALA A 317 17.81 4.26 -17.83
N PRO A 318 19.06 3.84 -17.53
CA PRO A 318 20.24 4.23 -18.29
C PRO A 318 20.07 3.94 -19.77
N TRP A 319 20.87 4.64 -20.60
CA TRP A 319 20.89 4.34 -22.01
C TRP A 319 21.26 2.87 -22.27
N ASP A 320 20.40 2.20 -23.02
CA ASP A 320 20.64 0.86 -23.53
C ASP A 320 19.86 0.71 -24.85
N GLU A 321 20.50 0.18 -25.87
CA GLU A 321 19.86 -0.10 -27.16
C GLU A 321 18.70 -1.12 -27.02
N ALA A 322 18.78 -2.05 -26.06
CA ALA A 322 17.71 -2.98 -25.78
C ALA A 322 16.44 -2.28 -25.23
N HIS A 323 16.61 -1.21 -24.43
CA HIS A 323 15.50 -0.39 -23.97
C HIS A 323 14.81 0.32 -25.12
N LEU A 324 15.60 0.91 -26.04
CA LEU A 324 15.05 1.57 -27.21
C LEU A 324 14.29 0.59 -28.11
N ARG A 325 14.91 -0.54 -28.47
CA ARG A 325 14.24 -1.57 -29.29
C ARG A 325 12.96 -2.11 -28.64
N ALA A 326 12.95 -2.33 -27.32
CA ALA A 326 11.77 -2.76 -26.61
C ALA A 326 10.63 -1.73 -26.75
N LEU A 327 10.92 -0.44 -26.55
CA LEU A 327 9.93 0.64 -26.72
C LEU A 327 9.41 0.70 -28.16
N GLU A 328 10.28 0.69 -29.14
CA GLU A 328 9.92 0.73 -30.57
C GLU A 328 9.04 -0.45 -31.00
N SER A 329 9.25 -1.63 -30.41
CA SER A 329 8.52 -2.85 -30.78
C SER A 329 7.01 -2.80 -30.46
N ARG A 330 6.57 -1.85 -29.62
CA ARG A 330 5.17 -1.70 -29.22
C ARG A 330 4.51 -0.40 -29.67
N ARG A 331 5.19 0.35 -30.53
CA ARG A 331 4.60 1.54 -31.16
C ARG A 331 3.37 1.18 -31.98
N GLY A 332 2.32 1.98 -31.85
CA GLY A 332 1.07 1.80 -32.59
C GLY A 332 0.10 0.81 -31.94
N GLU A 333 0.43 0.20 -30.78
CA GLU A 333 -0.49 -0.72 -30.11
C GLU A 333 -1.69 0.01 -29.47
N HIS A 334 -1.46 1.18 -28.88
CA HIS A 334 -2.53 1.95 -28.22
C HIS A 334 -2.12 3.40 -27.97
N PRO A 335 -2.99 4.41 -28.22
CA PRO A 335 -2.64 5.84 -28.06
C PRO A 335 -2.08 6.20 -26.66
N LEU A 336 -2.68 5.67 -25.60
CA LEU A 336 -2.19 5.90 -24.23
C LEU A 336 -0.77 5.34 -24.05
N LEU A 337 -0.47 4.19 -24.60
CA LEU A 337 0.86 3.59 -24.50
C LEU A 337 1.86 4.35 -25.35
N ASP A 338 1.47 4.73 -26.58
CA ASP A 338 2.32 5.46 -27.52
C ASP A 338 2.81 6.80 -26.97
N GLU A 339 1.96 7.55 -26.29
CA GLU A 339 2.34 8.80 -25.62
C GLU A 339 3.52 8.59 -24.64
N HIS A 340 3.49 7.49 -23.88
CA HIS A 340 4.56 7.17 -22.92
C HIS A 340 5.79 6.58 -23.60
N ILE A 341 5.60 5.80 -24.66
CA ILE A 341 6.70 5.27 -25.49
C ILE A 341 7.46 6.42 -26.15
N GLU A 342 6.78 7.39 -26.78
CA GLU A 342 7.43 8.53 -27.43
C GLU A 342 8.23 9.36 -26.43
N TRP A 343 7.66 9.64 -25.26
CA TRP A 343 8.39 10.28 -24.18
C TRP A 343 9.63 9.47 -23.77
N ALA A 344 9.48 8.16 -23.58
CA ALA A 344 10.56 7.28 -23.15
C ALA A 344 11.68 7.18 -24.18
N ILE A 345 11.35 7.08 -25.48
CA ILE A 345 12.31 7.10 -26.60
C ILE A 345 13.08 8.42 -26.61
N ALA A 346 12.39 9.55 -26.46
CA ALA A 346 13.04 10.85 -26.37
C ALA A 346 14.06 10.93 -25.23
N GLN A 347 13.71 10.35 -24.03
CA GLN A 347 14.64 10.28 -22.90
C GLN A 347 15.84 9.37 -23.21
N GLN A 348 15.63 8.21 -23.82
CA GLN A 348 16.71 7.28 -24.20
C GLN A 348 17.65 7.93 -25.22
N LEU A 349 17.13 8.57 -26.28
CA LEU A 349 17.93 9.26 -27.29
C LEU A 349 18.73 10.44 -26.71
N LYS A 350 18.13 11.19 -25.78
CA LYS A 350 18.81 12.26 -25.03
C LYS A 350 20.02 11.73 -24.27
N LYS A 351 19.85 10.58 -23.57
CA LYS A 351 20.92 9.94 -22.80
C LYS A 351 22.03 9.37 -23.71
N ARG A 352 21.66 8.81 -24.85
CA ARG A 352 22.64 8.33 -25.86
C ARG A 352 23.59 9.42 -26.32
N ASN A 353 23.06 10.65 -26.49
CA ASN A 353 23.80 11.78 -27.02
C ASN A 353 24.53 12.61 -25.95
N ALA A 354 24.27 12.34 -24.67
CA ALA A 354 24.97 12.97 -23.57
C ALA A 354 26.21 12.13 -23.23
N ASP A 355 27.38 12.76 -23.01
CA ASP A 355 28.52 12.13 -22.37
C ASP A 355 28.10 11.82 -20.92
N ALA A 356 27.52 10.62 -20.70
CA ALA A 356 26.66 10.35 -19.57
C ALA A 356 27.47 10.06 -18.31
N VAL A 357 27.62 11.06 -17.48
CA VAL A 357 27.70 10.83 -16.04
C VAL A 357 26.27 10.62 -15.56
N GLU A 358 25.91 9.39 -15.20
CA GLU A 358 24.63 9.06 -14.57
C GLU A 358 24.57 9.77 -13.19
N VAL A 359 23.96 10.93 -13.14
CA VAL A 359 23.70 11.63 -11.87
C VAL A 359 22.57 10.89 -11.18
N GLN A 360 22.91 9.91 -10.35
CA GLN A 360 21.94 9.29 -9.47
C GLN A 360 21.33 10.38 -8.59
N LEU A 361 19.99 10.47 -8.60
CA LEU A 361 19.27 11.45 -7.80
C LEU A 361 19.65 11.33 -6.31
N PRO A 362 20.03 12.41 -5.62
CA PRO A 362 20.48 12.36 -4.21
C PRO A 362 19.49 11.66 -3.26
N LYS A 363 18.18 11.78 -3.54
CA LYS A 363 17.12 11.10 -2.79
C LYS A 363 17.22 9.57 -2.94
N LYS A 364 17.47 9.04 -4.14
CA LYS A 364 17.63 7.61 -4.40
C LYS A 364 18.82 7.04 -3.65
N LEU A 365 19.98 7.71 -3.70
CA LEU A 365 21.18 7.32 -2.95
C LEU A 365 20.94 7.29 -1.44
N ARG A 366 20.16 8.25 -0.93
CA ARG A 366 19.78 8.28 0.48
C ARG A 366 18.91 7.08 0.86
N LEU A 367 17.92 6.73 0.04
CA LEU A 367 17.07 5.55 0.26
C LEU A 367 17.91 4.27 0.30
N VAL A 368 18.77 4.06 -0.70
CA VAL A 368 19.65 2.89 -0.75
C VAL A 368 20.46 2.75 0.53
N ARG A 369 21.12 3.84 0.98
CA ARG A 369 21.94 3.82 2.21
C ARG A 369 21.11 3.51 3.45
N VAL A 370 19.88 3.99 3.54
CA VAL A 370 19.02 3.72 4.70
C VAL A 370 18.59 2.26 4.71
N VAL A 371 18.18 1.74 3.56
CA VAL A 371 17.75 0.36 3.38
C VAL A 371 18.89 -0.60 3.73
N GLU A 372 20.12 -0.34 3.27
CA GLU A 372 21.29 -1.18 3.57
C GLU A 372 21.70 -1.18 5.06
N LYS A 373 21.33 -0.14 5.81
CA LYS A 373 21.76 0.03 7.21
C LYS A 373 20.71 -0.35 8.24
N GLY A 374 19.45 -0.31 7.89
CA GLY A 374 18.42 -0.26 8.90
C GLY A 374 17.17 -1.09 8.72
N LEU A 375 16.83 -1.53 7.52
CA LEU A 375 15.68 -2.41 7.33
C LEU A 375 16.07 -3.87 7.56
N PRO A 376 15.19 -4.66 8.21
CA PRO A 376 15.48 -6.08 8.40
C PRO A 376 15.56 -6.76 7.03
N ARG A 377 16.64 -7.51 6.82
CA ARG A 377 16.79 -8.45 5.70
C ARG A 377 16.70 -7.84 4.30
N ASP A 378 17.20 -6.65 4.11
CA ASP A 378 17.50 -6.18 2.79
C ASP A 378 18.85 -6.73 2.34
N ALA A 379 18.78 -7.83 1.67
CA ALA A 379 19.95 -8.47 1.11
C ALA A 379 20.23 -7.97 -0.31
#